data_2d7d5d3bac00d6b54c4f6034e9a4efef
#
_entry.id   2d7d5d3bac00d6b54c4f6034e9a4efef
#
_cell.length_a   1.000
_cell.length_b   1.000
_cell.length_c   1.000
_cell.angle_alpha   90.00
_cell.angle_beta   90.00
_cell.angle_gamma   90.00
#
_symmetry.space_group_name_H-M   'P 1'
#
loop_
_entity.id
_entity.type
_entity.pdbx_description
1 polymer ?
#
loop_
_entity_poly.entity_id
_entity_poly.type
_entity_poly.pdbx_seq_one_letter_code
_entity_poly.pdbx_strand_id
1 'polypeptide(L)'
;MTKEIQQETIRGIALRAKALGGRAMLVGGCVRDALTGRQSADIDCEVYGLAPQALRSLAAEFGEVDESGARYGIFSLRGAGIDLAVPRLERRTGPKHGDFDVRLDPALPFARAAARRDFTVNAILRDALTGEIVDPFGGQADLRRGVLRAVPGDGFAEDPLRVLRGAQFAARFRLSPDAKTLEKMRMMKTDALSPARVLGEMKKAMASDAPDVFFDVLRRADALRPWFGELAALIGVPQPPRYHPEGDAYTHSMRVLHAAAQKKARALRPEAFVFAALTHDLGKAVSTARGEDGEWHACGHENTGVPLTRTMLGRLGVNREIIAYCENMCRLHMRAHVCHYRQAETGETNLLFDESVCPNDLALLAVCDTLGKGSTSGGAAGEEAFLTGRVRVYEETAARGLPDGSMLLAAGMEPGSQLAEALAAARRRALTGETAEEAVQNVLRKRK
;
A
#
# COMPACT_ATOMS: atom_id res chain seq x y z
N MET A 1 -20.99 -5.07 -14.81
CA MET A 1 -22.40 -4.60 -14.65
C MET A 1 -22.39 -3.15 -14.22
N THR A 2 -23.28 -2.26 -14.75
CA THR A 2 -23.38 -0.88 -14.26
C THR A 2 -23.97 -0.85 -12.85
N LYS A 3 -23.76 0.23 -12.12
CA LYS A 3 -24.26 0.37 -10.73
C LYS A 3 -25.81 0.39 -10.65
N GLU A 4 -26.45 0.96 -11.66
CA GLU A 4 -27.90 0.98 -11.76
C GLU A 4 -28.44 -0.44 -11.90
N ILE A 5 -27.90 -1.24 -12.81
CA ILE A 5 -28.28 -2.65 -12.99
C ILE A 5 -28.00 -3.44 -11.70
N GLN A 6 -26.89 -3.17 -10.99
CA GLN A 6 -26.57 -3.83 -9.73
C GLN A 6 -27.62 -3.50 -8.65
N GLN A 7 -28.07 -2.24 -8.57
CA GLN A 7 -29.11 -1.81 -7.65
C GLN A 7 -30.49 -2.39 -7.99
N GLU A 8 -30.84 -2.44 -9.28
CA GLU A 8 -32.07 -3.08 -9.75
C GLU A 8 -32.06 -4.58 -9.45
N THR A 9 -30.94 -5.25 -9.71
CA THR A 9 -30.78 -6.68 -9.43
C THR A 9 -30.96 -6.98 -7.95
N ILE A 10 -30.30 -6.23 -7.05
CA ILE A 10 -30.44 -6.47 -5.60
C ILE A 10 -31.87 -6.18 -5.10
N ARG A 11 -32.54 -5.18 -5.68
CA ARG A 11 -33.94 -4.90 -5.38
C ARG A 11 -34.86 -6.04 -5.85
N GLY A 12 -34.63 -6.58 -7.05
CA GLY A 12 -35.35 -7.75 -7.57
C GLY A 12 -35.17 -8.98 -6.67
N ILE A 13 -33.94 -9.27 -6.28
CA ILE A 13 -33.59 -10.34 -5.34
C ILE A 13 -34.35 -10.15 -4.01
N ALA A 14 -34.36 -8.94 -3.48
CA ALA A 14 -35.03 -8.65 -2.21
C ALA A 14 -36.56 -8.79 -2.28
N LEU A 15 -37.17 -8.40 -3.39
CA LEU A 15 -38.62 -8.62 -3.65
C LEU A 15 -38.93 -10.11 -3.72
N ARG A 16 -38.11 -10.85 -4.46
CA ARG A 16 -38.30 -12.31 -4.62
C ARG A 16 -38.08 -13.04 -3.30
N ALA A 17 -37.02 -12.65 -2.53
CA ALA A 17 -36.80 -13.18 -1.18
C ALA A 17 -38.02 -12.96 -0.26
N LYS A 18 -38.61 -11.75 -0.28
CA LYS A 18 -39.82 -11.43 0.47
C LYS A 18 -41.01 -12.29 0.07
N ALA A 19 -41.20 -12.53 -1.22
CA ALA A 19 -42.28 -13.39 -1.74
C ALA A 19 -42.14 -14.85 -1.26
N LEU A 20 -40.90 -15.29 -0.98
CA LEU A 20 -40.60 -16.61 -0.41
C LEU A 20 -40.57 -16.63 1.14
N GLY A 21 -41.01 -15.54 1.80
CA GLY A 21 -41.01 -15.43 3.26
C GLY A 21 -39.69 -15.03 3.89
N GLY A 22 -38.69 -14.65 3.07
CA GLY A 22 -37.38 -14.20 3.54
C GLY A 22 -37.22 -12.68 3.63
N ARG A 23 -36.06 -12.23 4.13
CA ARG A 23 -35.67 -10.82 4.24
C ARG A 23 -34.23 -10.62 3.79
N ALA A 24 -33.98 -9.75 2.82
CA ALA A 24 -32.66 -9.46 2.29
C ALA A 24 -32.05 -8.25 2.99
N MET A 25 -30.89 -8.43 3.63
CA MET A 25 -30.16 -7.41 4.37
C MET A 25 -28.80 -7.16 3.70
N LEU A 26 -28.56 -5.94 3.23
CA LEU A 26 -27.22 -5.50 2.86
C LEU A 26 -26.35 -5.44 4.11
N VAL A 27 -25.08 -5.82 3.98
CA VAL A 27 -24.18 -5.99 5.13
C VAL A 27 -22.75 -5.56 4.81
N GLY A 28 -21.95 -5.26 5.84
CA GLY A 28 -20.52 -5.07 5.70
C GLY A 28 -20.10 -3.78 5.01
N GLY A 29 -19.16 -3.91 4.06
CA GLY A 29 -18.52 -2.78 3.40
C GLY A 29 -19.49 -1.89 2.63
N CYS A 30 -20.44 -2.48 1.91
CA CYS A 30 -21.40 -1.72 1.09
C CYS A 30 -22.31 -0.82 1.93
N VAL A 31 -22.70 -1.26 3.14
CA VAL A 31 -23.52 -0.43 4.06
C VAL A 31 -22.70 0.71 4.65
N ARG A 32 -21.48 0.41 5.15
CA ARG A 32 -20.57 1.45 5.68
C ARG A 32 -20.26 2.50 4.61
N ASP A 33 -19.92 2.08 3.40
CA ASP A 33 -19.54 2.98 2.31
C ASP A 33 -20.73 3.86 1.90
N ALA A 34 -21.94 3.31 1.80
CA ALA A 34 -23.15 4.09 1.55
C ALA A 34 -23.42 5.14 2.65
N LEU A 35 -23.23 4.80 3.94
CA LEU A 35 -23.39 5.73 5.06
C LEU A 35 -22.35 6.87 5.06
N THR A 36 -21.21 6.68 4.40
CA THR A 36 -20.15 7.69 4.27
C THR A 36 -20.14 8.39 2.90
N GLY A 37 -21.17 8.19 2.08
CA GLY A 37 -21.26 8.78 0.73
C GLY A 37 -20.30 8.17 -0.29
N ARG A 38 -19.67 7.05 0.04
CA ARG A 38 -18.77 6.32 -0.84
C ARG A 38 -19.51 5.23 -1.61
N GLN A 39 -19.03 4.91 -2.79
CA GLN A 39 -19.57 3.80 -3.58
C GLN A 39 -18.75 2.52 -3.30
N SER A 40 -19.44 1.41 -3.02
CA SER A 40 -18.84 0.09 -2.99
C SER A 40 -18.82 -0.53 -4.40
N ALA A 41 -17.80 -1.34 -4.69
CA ALA A 41 -17.73 -2.14 -5.90
C ALA A 41 -18.64 -3.37 -5.80
N ASP A 42 -18.64 -3.98 -4.61
CA ASP A 42 -19.33 -5.25 -4.34
C ASP A 42 -20.46 -5.03 -3.33
N ILE A 43 -21.52 -5.84 -3.47
CA ILE A 43 -22.67 -5.87 -2.57
C ILE A 43 -22.71 -7.21 -1.88
N ASP A 44 -22.52 -7.19 -0.55
CA ASP A 44 -22.76 -8.33 0.32
C ASP A 44 -24.19 -8.28 0.83
N CYS A 45 -24.96 -9.34 0.64
CA CYS A 45 -26.35 -9.44 1.08
C CYS A 45 -26.59 -10.74 1.85
N GLU A 46 -27.00 -10.64 3.11
CA GLU A 46 -27.47 -11.79 3.89
C GLU A 46 -28.99 -11.92 3.75
N VAL A 47 -29.44 -13.13 3.34
CA VAL A 47 -30.87 -13.42 3.15
C VAL A 47 -31.35 -14.30 4.30
N TYR A 48 -32.15 -13.73 5.15
CA TYR A 48 -32.77 -14.38 6.31
C TYR A 48 -34.05 -15.11 5.91
N GLY A 49 -34.41 -16.17 6.62
CA GLY A 49 -35.65 -16.92 6.40
C GLY A 49 -35.62 -17.95 5.28
N LEU A 50 -34.58 -17.98 4.46
CA LEU A 50 -34.46 -18.92 3.34
C LEU A 50 -33.37 -19.97 3.60
N ALA A 51 -33.70 -21.25 3.40
CA ALA A 51 -32.73 -22.34 3.41
C ALA A 51 -31.70 -22.18 2.26
N PRO A 52 -30.48 -22.77 2.37
CA PRO A 52 -29.44 -22.61 1.35
C PRO A 52 -29.89 -22.99 -0.07
N GLN A 53 -30.65 -24.06 -0.24
CA GLN A 53 -31.17 -24.48 -1.56
C GLN A 53 -32.15 -23.44 -2.14
N ALA A 54 -33.04 -22.89 -1.30
CA ALA A 54 -33.97 -21.85 -1.74
C ALA A 54 -33.23 -20.57 -2.16
N LEU A 55 -32.19 -20.18 -1.40
CA LEU A 55 -31.35 -19.02 -1.74
C LEU A 55 -30.58 -19.25 -3.05
N ARG A 56 -30.02 -20.44 -3.26
CA ARG A 56 -29.36 -20.81 -4.51
C ARG A 56 -30.31 -20.72 -5.69
N SER A 57 -31.52 -21.29 -5.57
CA SER A 57 -32.53 -21.23 -6.64
C SER A 57 -32.96 -19.80 -6.95
N LEU A 58 -33.13 -18.98 -5.91
CA LEU A 58 -33.42 -17.54 -6.05
C LEU A 58 -32.27 -16.81 -6.78
N ALA A 59 -31.02 -17.07 -6.41
CA ALA A 59 -29.87 -16.46 -7.08
C ALA A 59 -29.83 -16.79 -8.58
N ALA A 60 -30.14 -18.03 -8.95
CA ALA A 60 -30.15 -18.49 -10.33
C ALA A 60 -31.22 -17.82 -11.20
N GLU A 61 -32.27 -17.21 -10.62
CA GLU A 61 -33.25 -16.42 -11.36
C GLU A 61 -32.64 -15.08 -11.88
N PHE A 62 -31.51 -14.62 -11.30
CA PHE A 62 -30.88 -13.32 -11.61
C PHE A 62 -29.53 -13.43 -12.35
N GLY A 63 -29.03 -14.63 -12.56
CA GLY A 63 -27.78 -14.82 -13.31
C GLY A 63 -27.07 -16.15 -13.03
N GLU A 64 -25.90 -16.30 -13.63
CA GLU A 64 -25.04 -17.46 -13.38
C GLU A 64 -24.47 -17.41 -11.96
N VAL A 65 -24.61 -18.51 -11.20
CA VAL A 65 -24.19 -18.59 -9.81
C VAL A 65 -22.84 -19.28 -9.72
N ASP A 66 -21.88 -18.64 -9.06
CA ASP A 66 -20.65 -19.27 -8.58
C ASP A 66 -20.91 -19.88 -7.19
N GLU A 67 -20.74 -21.18 -7.11
CA GLU A 67 -20.98 -21.98 -5.90
C GLU A 67 -19.69 -22.31 -5.13
N SER A 68 -18.56 -21.71 -5.46
CA SER A 68 -17.28 -21.97 -4.77
C SER A 68 -17.36 -21.73 -3.25
N GLY A 69 -18.26 -20.82 -2.82
CA GLY A 69 -18.59 -20.49 -1.44
C GLY A 69 -19.76 -21.28 -0.83
N ALA A 70 -20.37 -22.22 -1.55
CA ALA A 70 -21.64 -22.89 -1.15
C ALA A 70 -21.56 -23.61 0.21
N ARG A 71 -20.40 -24.21 0.54
CA ARG A 71 -20.16 -24.82 1.85
C ARG A 71 -20.28 -23.84 3.04
N TYR A 72 -20.10 -22.55 2.75
CA TYR A 72 -20.25 -21.45 3.70
C TYR A 72 -21.60 -20.73 3.56
N GLY A 73 -22.50 -21.26 2.72
CA GLY A 73 -23.79 -20.64 2.41
C GLY A 73 -23.68 -19.37 1.59
N ILE A 74 -22.62 -19.23 0.78
CA ILE A 74 -22.40 -18.06 -0.09
C ILE A 74 -22.60 -18.46 -1.54
N PHE A 75 -23.37 -17.66 -2.27
CA PHE A 75 -23.69 -17.81 -3.69
C PHE A 75 -23.40 -16.48 -4.38
N SER A 76 -22.38 -16.43 -5.21
CA SER A 76 -21.95 -15.20 -5.91
C SER A 76 -22.56 -15.14 -7.32
N LEU A 77 -23.13 -14.01 -7.69
CA LEU A 77 -23.59 -13.77 -9.06
C LEU A 77 -22.42 -13.36 -9.94
N ARG A 78 -22.07 -14.21 -10.91
CA ARG A 78 -20.91 -13.98 -11.80
C ARG A 78 -21.01 -12.67 -12.55
N GLY A 79 -19.94 -11.86 -12.48
CA GLY A 79 -19.85 -10.57 -13.16
C GLY A 79 -20.76 -9.47 -12.62
N ALA A 80 -21.52 -9.77 -11.54
CA ALA A 80 -22.44 -8.82 -10.94
C ALA A 80 -21.84 -8.05 -9.74
N GLY A 81 -20.82 -8.62 -9.07
CA GLY A 81 -20.31 -8.09 -7.82
C GLY A 81 -21.37 -8.14 -6.70
N ILE A 82 -22.19 -9.20 -6.70
CA ILE A 82 -23.23 -9.44 -5.68
C ILE A 82 -23.00 -10.80 -5.07
N ASP A 83 -22.81 -10.84 -3.75
CA ASP A 83 -22.69 -12.02 -2.94
C ASP A 83 -23.93 -12.19 -2.08
N LEU A 84 -24.62 -13.31 -2.24
CA LEU A 84 -25.78 -13.69 -1.43
C LEU A 84 -25.35 -14.73 -0.42
N ALA A 85 -25.66 -14.51 0.86
CA ALA A 85 -25.25 -15.41 1.93
C ALA A 85 -26.43 -15.79 2.84
N VAL A 86 -26.43 -17.04 3.33
CA VAL A 86 -27.26 -17.43 4.45
C VAL A 86 -26.60 -16.93 5.74
N PRO A 87 -27.36 -16.38 6.71
CA PRO A 87 -26.83 -16.05 8.02
C PRO A 87 -26.20 -17.27 8.70
N ARG A 88 -25.07 -17.06 9.36
CA ARG A 88 -24.32 -18.17 9.93
C ARG A 88 -23.57 -17.79 11.20
N LEU A 89 -23.29 -18.80 11.99
CA LEU A 89 -22.30 -18.77 13.05
C LEU A 89 -21.00 -19.38 12.54
N GLU A 90 -19.89 -18.76 12.90
CA GLU A 90 -18.55 -19.28 12.60
C GLU A 90 -17.83 -19.52 13.93
N ARG A 91 -17.16 -20.65 14.06
CA ARG A 91 -16.30 -20.97 15.19
C ARG A 91 -14.96 -21.48 14.66
N ARG A 92 -13.87 -20.87 15.09
CA ARG A 92 -12.54 -21.34 14.71
C ARG A 92 -12.26 -22.71 15.35
N THR A 93 -11.79 -23.67 14.55
CA THR A 93 -11.47 -25.06 14.96
C THR A 93 -9.98 -25.37 14.88
N GLY A 94 -9.16 -24.49 14.25
CA GLY A 94 -7.73 -24.74 14.07
C GLY A 94 -6.95 -23.49 13.61
N PRO A 95 -5.65 -23.64 13.40
CA PRO A 95 -4.76 -22.50 13.07
C PRO A 95 -4.85 -22.05 11.61
N LYS A 96 -5.32 -22.88 10.67
CA LYS A 96 -5.38 -22.56 9.23
C LYS A 96 -6.56 -21.64 8.92
N HIS A 97 -6.46 -20.90 7.84
CA HIS A 97 -7.50 -19.95 7.38
C HIS A 97 -8.87 -20.63 7.11
N GLY A 98 -8.89 -21.89 6.73
CA GLY A 98 -10.11 -22.64 6.44
C GLY A 98 -10.65 -23.45 7.62
N ASP A 99 -10.01 -23.39 8.79
CA ASP A 99 -10.37 -24.18 9.97
C ASP A 99 -11.49 -23.48 10.75
N PHE A 100 -12.66 -23.37 10.10
CA PHE A 100 -13.88 -22.87 10.72
C PHE A 100 -14.97 -23.92 10.63
N ASP A 101 -15.62 -24.18 11.77
CA ASP A 101 -16.92 -24.82 11.80
C ASP A 101 -17.99 -23.77 11.51
N VAL A 102 -18.76 -23.98 10.46
CA VAL A 102 -19.77 -23.04 9.97
C VAL A 102 -21.14 -23.66 10.10
N ARG A 103 -21.98 -23.05 10.92
CA ARG A 103 -23.37 -23.45 11.09
C ARG A 103 -24.28 -22.41 10.43
N LEU A 104 -24.92 -22.79 9.34
CA LEU A 104 -25.92 -21.99 8.65
C LEU A 104 -27.22 -21.98 9.47
N ASP A 105 -27.78 -20.79 9.68
CA ASP A 105 -29.04 -20.62 10.41
C ASP A 105 -29.83 -19.47 9.79
N PRO A 106 -30.79 -19.75 8.90
CA PRO A 106 -31.63 -18.71 8.28
C PRO A 106 -32.44 -17.87 9.25
N ALA A 107 -32.69 -18.38 10.47
CA ALA A 107 -33.47 -17.69 11.52
C ALA A 107 -32.58 -16.97 12.54
N LEU A 108 -31.26 -16.90 12.29
CA LEU A 108 -30.31 -16.30 13.21
C LEU A 108 -30.67 -14.82 13.48
N PRO A 109 -30.75 -14.36 14.74
CA PRO A 109 -30.99 -12.95 15.06
C PRO A 109 -29.89 -12.04 14.46
N PHE A 110 -30.27 -10.86 13.94
CA PHE A 110 -29.34 -9.92 13.30
C PHE A 110 -28.11 -9.59 14.16
N ALA A 111 -28.31 -9.37 15.45
CA ALA A 111 -27.20 -9.08 16.37
C ALA A 111 -26.21 -10.27 16.48
N ARG A 112 -26.71 -11.51 16.42
CA ARG A 112 -25.87 -12.71 16.48
C ARG A 112 -25.09 -12.91 15.17
N ALA A 113 -25.73 -12.67 14.02
CA ALA A 113 -25.06 -12.69 12.72
C ALA A 113 -23.98 -11.60 12.61
N ALA A 114 -24.27 -10.40 13.10
CA ALA A 114 -23.34 -9.26 13.10
C ALA A 114 -22.16 -9.42 14.09
N ALA A 115 -22.34 -10.20 15.18
CA ALA A 115 -21.32 -10.39 16.22
C ALA A 115 -20.03 -11.08 15.74
N ARG A 116 -20.08 -11.85 14.63
CA ARG A 116 -18.90 -12.48 14.01
C ARG A 116 -18.00 -11.50 13.25
N ARG A 117 -18.47 -10.26 12.99
CA ARG A 117 -17.74 -9.25 12.23
C ARG A 117 -16.60 -8.65 13.05
N ASP A 118 -15.66 -8.03 12.36
CA ASP A 118 -14.46 -7.45 12.96
C ASP A 118 -14.74 -6.16 13.76
N PHE A 119 -15.40 -5.18 13.13
CA PHE A 119 -15.61 -3.84 13.68
C PHE A 119 -17.07 -3.44 13.62
N THR A 120 -17.51 -2.60 14.58
CA THR A 120 -18.88 -2.09 14.66
C THR A 120 -19.32 -1.42 13.37
N VAL A 121 -18.43 -0.67 12.74
CA VAL A 121 -18.67 0.03 11.46
C VAL A 121 -18.95 -0.92 10.28
N ASN A 122 -18.56 -2.19 10.37
CA ASN A 122 -18.85 -3.24 9.39
C ASN A 122 -19.98 -4.17 9.85
N ALA A 123 -20.52 -3.97 11.07
CA ALA A 123 -21.58 -4.78 11.67
C ALA A 123 -22.97 -4.14 11.55
N ILE A 124 -23.10 -3.15 10.70
CA ILE A 124 -24.35 -2.47 10.36
C ILE A 124 -25.01 -3.23 9.23
N LEU A 125 -26.32 -3.45 9.34
CA LEU A 125 -27.15 -4.04 8.30
C LEU A 125 -28.16 -2.99 7.79
N ARG A 126 -28.56 -3.12 6.52
CA ARG A 126 -29.57 -2.28 5.89
C ARG A 126 -30.54 -3.14 5.11
N ASP A 127 -31.81 -3.03 5.39
CA ASP A 127 -32.85 -3.71 4.61
C ASP A 127 -32.81 -3.23 3.15
N ALA A 128 -32.72 -4.17 2.21
CA ALA A 128 -32.56 -3.88 0.79
C ALA A 128 -33.83 -3.27 0.13
N LEU A 129 -35.03 -3.45 0.74
CA LEU A 129 -36.28 -2.90 0.23
C LEU A 129 -36.68 -1.60 0.93
N THR A 130 -36.65 -1.61 2.28
CA THR A 130 -37.17 -0.50 3.06
C THR A 130 -36.10 0.54 3.38
N GLY A 131 -34.82 0.17 3.29
CA GLY A 131 -33.70 1.01 3.73
C GLY A 131 -33.53 1.09 5.25
N GLU A 132 -34.35 0.39 6.02
CA GLU A 132 -34.24 0.33 7.48
C GLU A 132 -32.86 -0.12 7.91
N ILE A 133 -32.26 0.60 8.87
CA ILE A 133 -30.92 0.28 9.40
C ILE A 133 -31.08 -0.51 10.71
N VAL A 134 -30.40 -1.63 10.79
CA VAL A 134 -30.21 -2.42 12.00
C VAL A 134 -28.77 -2.29 12.45
N ASP A 135 -28.53 -1.64 13.58
CA ASP A 135 -27.18 -1.33 14.09
C ASP A 135 -27.04 -1.80 15.54
N PRO A 136 -26.80 -3.10 15.75
CA PRO A 136 -26.81 -3.69 17.09
C PRO A 136 -25.64 -3.24 17.97
N PHE A 137 -24.57 -2.69 17.39
CA PHE A 137 -23.34 -2.34 18.11
C PHE A 137 -22.96 -0.86 18.03
N GLY A 138 -23.83 0.00 17.49
CA GLY A 138 -23.60 1.44 17.42
C GLY A 138 -22.58 1.87 16.37
N GLY A 139 -22.42 1.10 15.31
CA GLY A 139 -21.44 1.36 14.24
C GLY A 139 -21.69 2.69 13.52
N GLN A 140 -22.95 3.16 13.37
CA GLN A 140 -23.23 4.47 12.80
C GLN A 140 -22.68 5.62 13.68
N ALA A 141 -22.79 5.49 15.01
CA ALA A 141 -22.24 6.47 15.92
C ALA A 141 -20.71 6.47 15.88
N ASP A 142 -20.10 5.30 15.79
CA ASP A 142 -18.65 5.17 15.66
C ASP A 142 -18.16 5.76 14.33
N LEU A 143 -18.85 5.54 13.20
CA LEU A 143 -18.54 6.19 11.91
C LEU A 143 -18.57 7.72 12.01
N ARG A 144 -19.63 8.29 12.58
CA ARG A 144 -19.74 9.75 12.74
C ARG A 144 -18.66 10.35 13.62
N ARG A 145 -18.18 9.60 14.63
CA ARG A 145 -17.11 10.03 15.55
C ARG A 145 -15.71 9.74 15.06
N GLY A 146 -15.56 9.06 13.91
CA GLY A 146 -14.25 8.61 13.42
C GLY A 146 -13.59 7.53 14.29
N VAL A 147 -14.39 6.72 15.00
CA VAL A 147 -13.91 5.67 15.90
C VAL A 147 -13.92 4.32 15.21
N LEU A 148 -12.83 3.56 15.31
CA LEU A 148 -12.77 2.15 14.94
C LEU A 148 -12.87 1.30 16.20
N ARG A 149 -14.00 0.63 16.38
CA ARG A 149 -14.28 -0.21 17.55
C ARG A 149 -14.45 -1.66 17.13
N ALA A 150 -13.73 -2.56 17.78
CA ALA A 150 -13.96 -4.00 17.65
C ALA A 150 -15.39 -4.36 18.13
N VAL A 151 -16.04 -5.26 17.40
CA VAL A 151 -17.35 -5.78 17.87
C VAL A 151 -17.17 -6.39 19.27
N PRO A 152 -18.12 -6.14 20.21
CA PRO A 152 -18.05 -6.71 21.56
C PRO A 152 -18.03 -8.24 21.56
N GLY A 153 -17.38 -8.82 22.58
CA GLY A 153 -17.19 -10.27 22.71
C GLY A 153 -15.82 -10.74 22.27
N ASP A 154 -15.65 -12.07 22.17
CA ASP A 154 -14.37 -12.72 21.94
C ASP A 154 -14.06 -12.99 20.45
N GLY A 155 -15.06 -12.79 19.60
CA GLY A 155 -14.94 -13.04 18.15
C GLY A 155 -13.76 -12.32 17.49
N PHE A 156 -13.35 -11.14 18.02
CA PHE A 156 -12.22 -10.41 17.45
C PHE A 156 -10.92 -11.22 17.44
N ALA A 157 -10.70 -12.05 18.47
CA ALA A 157 -9.50 -12.87 18.62
C ALA A 157 -9.46 -14.09 17.67
N GLU A 158 -10.56 -14.42 17.00
CA GLU A 158 -10.64 -15.60 16.13
C GLU A 158 -9.80 -15.49 14.84
N ASP A 159 -9.56 -14.27 14.33
CA ASP A 159 -8.74 -14.06 13.13
C ASP A 159 -7.67 -12.98 13.35
N PRO A 160 -6.38 -13.38 13.43
CA PRO A 160 -5.27 -12.42 13.56
C PRO A 160 -5.20 -11.37 12.45
N LEU A 161 -5.78 -11.63 11.26
CA LEU A 161 -5.84 -10.65 10.19
C LEU A 161 -6.60 -9.38 10.61
N ARG A 162 -7.49 -9.46 11.58
CA ARG A 162 -8.24 -8.30 12.09
C ARG A 162 -7.35 -7.19 12.62
N VAL A 163 -6.12 -7.50 13.06
CA VAL A 163 -5.10 -6.50 13.41
C VAL A 163 -4.73 -5.67 12.19
N LEU A 164 -4.35 -6.33 11.08
CA LEU A 164 -3.98 -5.65 9.82
C LEU A 164 -5.21 -4.94 9.21
N ARG A 165 -6.38 -5.57 9.26
CA ARG A 165 -7.65 -4.97 8.81
C ARG A 165 -7.97 -3.71 9.58
N GLY A 166 -7.75 -3.70 10.91
CA GLY A 166 -7.95 -2.51 11.74
C GLY A 166 -7.05 -1.35 11.33
N ALA A 167 -5.77 -1.63 11.14
CA ALA A 167 -4.81 -0.65 10.64
C ALA A 167 -5.20 -0.14 9.24
N GLN A 168 -5.63 -1.05 8.35
CA GLN A 168 -6.07 -0.71 6.99
C GLN A 168 -7.35 0.13 6.99
N PHE A 169 -8.34 -0.17 7.84
CA PHE A 169 -9.55 0.64 7.95
C PHE A 169 -9.26 2.02 8.53
N ALA A 170 -8.37 2.11 9.51
CA ALA A 170 -7.92 3.39 10.04
C ALA A 170 -7.34 4.28 8.92
N ALA A 171 -6.44 3.73 8.10
CA ALA A 171 -5.83 4.45 6.98
C ALA A 171 -6.85 4.88 5.91
N ARG A 172 -7.72 3.96 5.48
CA ARG A 172 -8.66 4.21 4.36
C ARG A 172 -9.83 5.11 4.71
N PHE A 173 -10.33 5.02 5.94
CA PHE A 173 -11.56 5.68 6.37
C PHE A 173 -11.32 6.79 7.39
N ARG A 174 -10.05 7.06 7.73
CA ARG A 174 -9.64 8.06 8.74
C ARG A 174 -10.30 7.79 10.09
N LEU A 175 -10.35 6.51 10.48
CA LEU A 175 -10.87 6.07 11.76
C LEU A 175 -9.72 5.88 12.75
N SER A 176 -9.96 6.14 14.04
CA SER A 176 -9.01 5.89 15.11
C SER A 176 -9.46 4.71 15.97
N PRO A 177 -8.65 3.65 16.12
CA PRO A 177 -8.97 2.58 17.04
C PRO A 177 -9.11 3.10 18.46
N ASP A 178 -10.18 2.71 19.17
CA ASP A 178 -10.32 3.02 20.58
C ASP A 178 -9.34 2.20 21.45
N ALA A 179 -9.18 2.60 22.71
CA ALA A 179 -8.21 1.97 23.63
C ALA A 179 -8.44 0.46 23.77
N LYS A 180 -9.69 0.03 23.86
CA LYS A 180 -10.05 -1.40 24.01
C LYS A 180 -9.74 -2.19 22.73
N THR A 181 -9.94 -1.59 21.59
CA THR A 181 -9.59 -2.20 20.30
C THR A 181 -8.08 -2.34 20.14
N LEU A 182 -7.31 -1.30 20.49
CA LEU A 182 -5.84 -1.37 20.48
C LEU A 182 -5.32 -2.44 21.45
N GLU A 183 -5.92 -2.58 22.62
CA GLU A 183 -5.57 -3.62 23.57
C GLU A 183 -5.84 -5.02 23.00
N LYS A 184 -7.02 -5.24 22.41
CA LYS A 184 -7.32 -6.51 21.72
C LYS A 184 -6.31 -6.79 20.61
N MET A 185 -5.96 -5.80 19.80
CA MET A 185 -4.97 -5.94 18.73
C MET A 185 -3.58 -6.32 19.29
N ARG A 186 -3.15 -5.71 20.39
CA ARG A 186 -1.86 -5.97 21.04
C ARG A 186 -1.72 -7.40 21.54
N MET A 187 -2.82 -8.00 21.99
CA MET A 187 -2.83 -9.38 22.49
C MET A 187 -2.76 -10.43 21.39
N MET A 188 -2.90 -10.04 20.12
CA MET A 188 -2.95 -10.98 19.00
C MET A 188 -1.59 -11.13 18.32
N LYS A 189 -1.18 -12.39 18.09
CA LYS A 189 0.02 -12.70 17.31
C LYS A 189 -0.31 -12.82 15.83
N THR A 190 0.46 -12.15 14.97
CA THR A 190 0.25 -12.10 13.51
C THR A 190 1.24 -12.98 12.73
N ASP A 191 2.12 -13.70 13.40
CA ASP A 191 3.17 -14.55 12.83
C ASP A 191 2.63 -15.73 12.01
N ALA A 192 1.44 -16.25 12.36
CA ALA A 192 0.79 -17.33 11.63
C ALA A 192 0.08 -16.90 10.34
N LEU A 193 0.03 -15.59 10.04
CA LEU A 193 -0.58 -15.10 8.79
C LEU A 193 0.27 -15.45 7.58
N SER A 194 -0.37 -15.71 6.44
CA SER A 194 0.36 -15.84 5.18
C SER A 194 0.80 -14.47 4.64
N PRO A 195 1.97 -14.38 3.95
CA PRO A 195 2.43 -13.15 3.32
C PRO A 195 1.38 -12.50 2.42
N ALA A 196 0.65 -13.29 1.64
CA ALA A 196 -0.38 -12.81 0.72
C ALA A 196 -1.53 -12.09 1.44
N ARG A 197 -1.95 -12.57 2.63
CA ARG A 197 -2.99 -11.90 3.43
C ARG A 197 -2.50 -10.58 4.00
N VAL A 198 -1.27 -10.55 4.51
CA VAL A 198 -0.64 -9.33 5.04
C VAL A 198 -0.47 -8.30 3.94
N LEU A 199 0.12 -8.69 2.81
CA LEU A 199 0.31 -7.82 1.66
C LEU A 199 -1.03 -7.29 1.11
N GLY A 200 -2.07 -8.13 1.10
CA GLY A 200 -3.41 -7.74 0.67
C GLY A 200 -3.99 -6.58 1.49
N GLU A 201 -3.87 -6.61 2.81
CA GLU A 201 -4.32 -5.49 3.66
C GLU A 201 -3.39 -4.27 3.56
N MET A 202 -2.07 -4.50 3.50
CA MET A 202 -1.10 -3.43 3.29
C MET A 202 -1.35 -2.69 1.97
N LYS A 203 -1.54 -3.38 0.84
CA LYS A 203 -1.80 -2.74 -0.47
C LYS A 203 -3.05 -1.85 -0.44
N LYS A 204 -4.12 -2.29 0.24
CA LYS A 204 -5.32 -1.46 0.42
C LYS A 204 -5.03 -0.17 1.20
N ALA A 205 -4.16 -0.24 2.20
CA ALA A 205 -3.71 0.92 2.95
C ALA A 205 -2.81 1.83 2.10
N MET A 206 -1.82 1.25 1.38
CA MET A 206 -0.89 1.99 0.50
C MET A 206 -1.62 2.71 -0.64
N ALA A 207 -2.74 2.18 -1.11
CA ALA A 207 -3.60 2.83 -2.11
C ALA A 207 -4.38 4.03 -1.56
N SER A 208 -4.52 4.18 -0.23
CA SER A 208 -5.23 5.29 0.40
C SER A 208 -4.43 6.60 0.39
N ASP A 209 -5.05 7.68 0.89
CA ASP A 209 -4.39 8.98 1.02
C ASP A 209 -3.55 9.11 2.31
N ALA A 210 -3.67 8.15 3.25
CA ALA A 210 -2.97 8.19 4.53
C ALA A 210 -2.41 6.80 4.91
N PRO A 211 -1.50 6.22 4.10
CA PRO A 211 -0.91 4.91 4.38
C PRO A 211 -0.04 4.88 5.64
N ASP A 212 0.50 6.02 6.06
CA ASP A 212 1.23 6.22 7.31
C ASP A 212 0.41 5.81 8.53
N VAL A 213 -0.90 6.05 8.52
CA VAL A 213 -1.82 5.67 9.61
C VAL A 213 -1.86 4.15 9.81
N PHE A 214 -1.69 3.34 8.75
CA PHE A 214 -1.61 1.89 8.87
C PHE A 214 -0.46 1.47 9.78
N PHE A 215 0.71 2.03 9.54
CA PHE A 215 1.92 1.71 10.32
C PHE A 215 1.85 2.33 11.72
N ASP A 216 1.28 3.53 11.89
CA ASP A 216 1.08 4.12 13.22
C ASP A 216 0.14 3.27 14.08
N VAL A 217 -0.96 2.79 13.54
CA VAL A 217 -1.87 1.88 14.27
C VAL A 217 -1.16 0.59 14.66
N LEU A 218 -0.38 -0.03 13.75
CA LEU A 218 0.40 -1.23 14.08
C LEU A 218 1.46 -0.95 15.15
N ARG A 219 2.13 0.20 15.10
CA ARG A 219 3.09 0.63 16.13
C ARG A 219 2.41 0.78 17.50
N ARG A 220 1.26 1.47 17.56
CA ARG A 220 0.49 1.66 18.80
C ARG A 220 -0.05 0.35 19.37
N ALA A 221 -0.32 -0.63 18.50
CA ALA A 221 -0.76 -1.97 18.87
C ALA A 221 0.42 -2.93 19.15
N ASP A 222 1.68 -2.47 19.09
CA ASP A 222 2.88 -3.33 19.17
C ASP A 222 2.87 -4.51 18.17
N ALA A 223 2.34 -4.27 16.97
CA ALA A 223 2.08 -5.28 15.95
C ALA A 223 2.87 -5.07 14.64
N LEU A 224 3.93 -4.23 14.66
CA LEU A 224 4.81 -4.08 13.51
C LEU A 224 5.58 -5.37 13.23
N ARG A 225 6.00 -6.09 14.26
CA ARG A 225 6.65 -7.41 14.11
C ARG A 225 5.60 -8.52 14.02
N PRO A 226 5.87 -9.59 13.29
CA PRO A 226 7.13 -9.91 12.59
C PRO A 226 7.26 -9.34 11.17
N TRP A 227 6.22 -8.68 10.63
CA TRP A 227 6.11 -8.36 9.21
C TRP A 227 6.92 -7.13 8.78
N PHE A 228 7.04 -6.14 9.66
CA PHE A 228 7.64 -4.82 9.40
C PHE A 228 8.77 -4.53 10.42
N GLY A 229 9.59 -5.54 10.69
CA GLY A 229 10.68 -5.45 11.68
C GLY A 229 11.70 -4.38 11.34
N GLU A 230 11.96 -4.15 10.05
CA GLU A 230 12.88 -3.13 9.55
C GLU A 230 12.35 -1.71 9.82
N LEU A 231 11.05 -1.50 9.67
CA LEU A 231 10.42 -0.23 10.07
C LEU A 231 10.40 -0.06 11.59
N ALA A 232 10.12 -1.13 12.33
CA ALA A 232 10.16 -1.08 13.80
C ALA A 232 11.56 -0.74 14.33
N ALA A 233 12.61 -1.09 13.59
CA ALA A 233 13.99 -0.76 13.96
C ALA A 233 14.33 0.73 13.79
N LEU A 234 13.52 1.51 13.07
CA LEU A 234 13.69 2.97 12.94
C LEU A 234 13.13 3.74 14.15
N ILE A 235 12.32 3.11 15.01
CA ILE A 235 11.72 3.75 16.17
C ILE A 235 12.84 4.11 17.16
N GLY A 236 12.91 5.39 17.52
CA GLY A 236 13.93 5.92 18.43
C GLY A 236 15.31 6.09 17.80
N VAL A 237 15.51 5.81 16.51
CA VAL A 237 16.77 6.11 15.82
C VAL A 237 16.92 7.62 15.68
N PRO A 238 17.93 8.22 16.36
CA PRO A 238 18.06 9.67 16.42
C PRO A 238 18.52 10.24 15.09
N GLN A 239 18.11 11.47 14.83
CA GLN A 239 18.53 12.27 13.70
C GLN A 239 18.98 13.65 14.15
N PRO A 240 19.84 14.39 13.38
CA PRO A 240 20.25 15.74 13.75
C PRO A 240 19.03 16.68 13.81
N PRO A 241 18.70 17.27 14.98
CA PRO A 241 17.48 18.11 15.12
C PRO A 241 17.45 19.31 14.18
N ARG A 242 18.61 19.80 13.76
CA ARG A 242 18.76 20.92 12.81
C ARG A 242 18.13 20.59 11.45
N TYR A 243 18.23 19.34 11.01
CA TYR A 243 17.75 18.88 9.69
C TYR A 243 16.47 18.06 9.79
N HIS A 244 16.20 17.52 10.97
CA HIS A 244 15.08 16.61 11.24
C HIS A 244 14.33 17.04 12.51
N PRO A 245 13.67 18.21 12.53
CA PRO A 245 12.92 18.68 13.70
C PRO A 245 11.70 17.81 14.03
N GLU A 246 11.29 16.93 13.09
CA GLU A 246 10.18 16.00 13.25
C GLU A 246 10.47 14.86 14.24
N GLY A 247 11.74 14.57 14.54
CA GLY A 247 12.15 13.58 15.53
C GLY A 247 12.94 12.41 14.97
N ASP A 248 12.54 11.17 15.32
CA ASP A 248 13.25 9.94 14.94
C ASP A 248 13.05 9.54 13.47
N ALA A 249 13.86 8.59 13.00
CA ALA A 249 13.82 8.11 11.61
C ALA A 249 12.48 7.44 11.25
N TYR A 250 11.78 6.81 12.22
CA TYR A 250 10.45 6.26 11.98
C TYR A 250 9.44 7.36 11.69
N THR A 251 9.40 8.40 12.51
CA THR A 251 8.49 9.54 12.34
C THR A 251 8.73 10.23 11.00
N HIS A 252 10.00 10.42 10.63
CA HIS A 252 10.39 10.93 9.33
C HIS A 252 9.83 10.06 8.19
N SER A 253 10.11 8.75 8.20
CA SER A 253 9.65 7.83 7.17
C SER A 253 8.11 7.82 7.02
N MET A 254 7.37 7.95 8.12
CA MET A 254 5.90 8.04 8.07
C MET A 254 5.44 9.36 7.44
N ARG A 255 6.10 10.48 7.70
CA ARG A 255 5.78 11.77 7.06
C ARG A 255 6.12 11.76 5.57
N VAL A 256 7.24 11.17 5.18
CA VAL A 256 7.60 10.98 3.76
C VAL A 256 6.58 10.10 3.05
N LEU A 257 6.18 9.00 3.67
CA LEU A 257 5.12 8.12 3.15
C LEU A 257 3.79 8.85 2.96
N HIS A 258 3.40 9.69 3.92
CA HIS A 258 2.22 10.54 3.81
C HIS A 258 2.33 11.51 2.63
N ALA A 259 3.44 12.24 2.52
CA ALA A 259 3.70 13.18 1.43
C ALA A 259 3.67 12.48 0.06
N ALA A 260 4.26 11.29 -0.04
CA ALA A 260 4.24 10.47 -1.25
C ALA A 260 2.82 10.05 -1.64
N ALA A 261 2.00 9.65 -0.67
CA ALA A 261 0.61 9.30 -0.92
C ALA A 261 -0.22 10.47 -1.48
N GLN A 262 0.03 11.71 -1.01
CA GLN A 262 -0.62 12.92 -1.55
C GLN A 262 -0.16 13.27 -2.98
N LYS A 263 1.04 12.84 -3.36
CA LYS A 263 1.64 13.15 -4.66
C LYS A 263 1.64 11.96 -5.64
N LYS A 264 1.22 10.76 -5.23
CA LYS A 264 1.32 9.52 -6.02
C LYS A 264 0.67 9.59 -7.41
N ALA A 265 -0.38 10.42 -7.58
CA ALA A 265 -1.01 10.62 -8.89
C ALA A 265 -0.09 11.27 -9.94
N ARG A 266 1.01 11.88 -9.51
CA ARG A 266 2.03 12.51 -10.37
C ARG A 266 3.17 11.54 -10.69
N ALA A 267 3.31 10.45 -9.95
CA ALA A 267 4.32 9.43 -10.18
C ALA A 267 4.00 8.61 -11.43
N LEU A 268 5.02 8.24 -12.18
CA LEU A 268 4.87 7.37 -13.34
C LEU A 268 4.54 5.93 -12.95
N ARG A 269 4.97 5.51 -11.73
CA ARG A 269 4.71 4.20 -11.14
C ARG A 269 4.09 4.35 -9.75
N PRO A 270 2.82 4.78 -9.61
CA PRO A 270 2.23 5.22 -8.34
C PRO A 270 2.32 4.19 -7.21
N GLU A 271 2.04 2.90 -7.48
CA GLU A 271 2.15 1.85 -6.46
C GLU A 271 3.60 1.68 -6.00
N ALA A 272 4.54 1.51 -6.92
CA ALA A 272 5.95 1.33 -6.60
C ALA A 272 6.55 2.55 -5.88
N PHE A 273 6.12 3.75 -6.26
CA PHE A 273 6.53 5.02 -5.66
C PHE A 273 6.20 5.10 -4.16
N VAL A 274 4.98 4.72 -3.77
CA VAL A 274 4.58 4.71 -2.37
C VAL A 274 5.37 3.67 -1.57
N PHE A 275 5.67 2.50 -2.17
CA PHE A 275 6.57 1.51 -1.55
C PHE A 275 8.00 2.04 -1.41
N ALA A 276 8.52 2.77 -2.40
CA ALA A 276 9.85 3.38 -2.31
C ALA A 276 9.92 4.42 -1.19
N ALA A 277 8.89 5.27 -1.05
CA ALA A 277 8.79 6.22 0.04
C ALA A 277 8.78 5.56 1.42
N LEU A 278 8.15 4.37 1.55
CA LEU A 278 8.15 3.60 2.79
C LEU A 278 9.55 3.07 3.14
N THR A 279 10.36 2.73 2.13
CA THR A 279 11.60 1.95 2.33
C THR A 279 12.89 2.75 2.15
N HIS A 280 12.82 4.03 1.71
CA HIS A 280 13.98 4.81 1.32
C HIS A 280 15.05 4.93 2.41
N ASP A 281 14.63 5.00 3.66
CA ASP A 281 15.46 5.29 4.84
C ASP A 281 15.69 4.09 5.78
N LEU A 282 15.33 2.87 5.40
CA LEU A 282 15.49 1.69 6.27
C LEU A 282 16.92 1.49 6.75
N GLY A 283 17.91 1.92 5.96
CA GLY A 283 19.32 1.84 6.30
C GLY A 283 19.72 2.65 7.54
N LYS A 284 18.98 3.70 7.90
CA LYS A 284 19.25 4.50 9.09
C LYS A 284 19.26 3.67 10.37
N ALA A 285 18.49 2.59 10.44
CA ALA A 285 18.46 1.68 11.58
C ALA A 285 19.83 1.05 11.91
N VAL A 286 20.71 0.90 10.92
CA VAL A 286 22.02 0.23 11.05
C VAL A 286 23.20 1.15 10.79
N SER A 287 22.98 2.31 10.18
CA SER A 287 24.06 3.25 9.79
C SER A 287 24.14 4.46 10.72
N THR A 288 23.14 4.70 11.58
CA THR A 288 23.15 5.87 12.46
C THR A 288 24.17 5.69 13.57
N ALA A 289 25.10 6.61 13.63
CA ALA A 289 26.14 6.67 14.69
C ALA A 289 26.42 8.13 15.08
N ARG A 290 26.98 8.32 16.27
CA ARG A 290 27.42 9.63 16.71
C ARG A 290 28.79 9.94 16.13
N GLY A 291 28.91 11.05 15.40
CA GLY A 291 30.17 11.52 14.82
C GLY A 291 31.12 12.12 15.83
N GLU A 292 32.34 12.44 15.39
CA GLU A 292 33.37 13.14 16.20
C GLU A 292 32.93 14.57 16.56
N ASP A 293 32.05 15.16 15.75
CA ASP A 293 31.41 16.46 15.99
C ASP A 293 30.33 16.41 17.08
N GLY A 294 30.03 15.23 17.61
CA GLY A 294 28.99 14.99 18.59
C GLY A 294 27.58 14.93 18.04
N GLU A 295 27.39 15.12 16.73
CA GLU A 295 26.11 15.03 16.05
C GLU A 295 25.79 13.59 15.57
N TRP A 296 24.52 13.32 15.28
CA TRP A 296 24.10 12.04 14.73
C TRP A 296 24.23 12.04 13.20
N HIS A 297 24.84 11.01 12.67
CA HIS A 297 25.01 10.82 11.21
C HIS A 297 24.56 9.43 10.80
N ALA A 298 23.99 9.30 9.62
CA ALA A 298 23.59 8.03 9.01
C ALA A 298 24.30 7.83 7.67
N CYS A 299 25.65 7.90 7.69
CA CYS A 299 26.44 7.81 6.46
C CYS A 299 26.26 6.46 5.77
N GLY A 300 25.95 6.49 4.47
CA GLY A 300 25.81 5.28 3.65
C GLY A 300 24.49 4.52 3.89
N HIS A 301 23.50 5.12 4.58
CA HIS A 301 22.21 4.48 4.81
C HIS A 301 21.48 4.15 3.51
N GLU A 302 21.72 4.91 2.45
CA GLU A 302 21.19 4.66 1.11
C GLU A 302 21.69 3.31 0.52
N ASN A 303 22.88 2.86 0.92
CA ASN A 303 23.45 1.58 0.50
C ASN A 303 23.04 0.43 1.43
N THR A 304 23.12 0.65 2.76
CA THR A 304 22.72 -0.35 3.76
C THR A 304 21.20 -0.57 3.77
N GLY A 305 20.41 0.38 3.30
CA GLY A 305 18.97 0.27 3.12
C GLY A 305 18.54 -0.70 2.03
N VAL A 306 19.35 -0.87 0.97
CA VAL A 306 19.01 -1.74 -0.17
C VAL A 306 18.71 -3.20 0.26
N PRO A 307 19.60 -3.91 0.99
CA PRO A 307 19.31 -5.27 1.43
C PRO A 307 18.12 -5.34 2.43
N LEU A 308 17.90 -4.32 3.25
CA LEU A 308 16.75 -4.27 4.16
C LEU A 308 15.43 -4.12 3.39
N THR A 309 15.40 -3.27 2.37
CA THR A 309 14.27 -3.12 1.45
C THR A 309 13.92 -4.45 0.79
N ARG A 310 14.93 -5.13 0.22
CA ARG A 310 14.75 -6.46 -0.39
C ARG A 310 14.19 -7.47 0.60
N THR A 311 14.73 -7.52 1.80
CA THR A 311 14.32 -8.48 2.84
C THR A 311 12.87 -8.26 3.27
N MET A 312 12.49 -7.02 3.58
CA MET A 312 11.15 -6.69 4.02
C MET A 312 10.11 -6.94 2.93
N LEU A 313 10.33 -6.39 1.75
CA LEU A 313 9.38 -6.53 0.64
C LEU A 313 9.33 -7.97 0.10
N GLY A 314 10.45 -8.69 0.10
CA GLY A 314 10.52 -10.10 -0.27
C GLY A 314 9.76 -11.00 0.70
N ARG A 315 9.86 -10.76 2.02
CA ARG A 315 9.06 -11.46 3.05
C ARG A 315 7.56 -11.30 2.83
N LEU A 316 7.14 -10.13 2.39
CA LEU A 316 5.74 -9.82 2.08
C LEU A 316 5.27 -10.42 0.75
N GLY A 317 6.17 -10.90 -0.11
CA GLY A 317 5.84 -11.41 -1.44
C GLY A 317 5.53 -10.32 -2.46
N VAL A 318 6.13 -9.14 -2.30
CA VAL A 318 6.01 -8.03 -3.27
C VAL A 318 6.68 -8.44 -4.59
N ASN A 319 6.13 -7.98 -5.72
CA ASN A 319 6.66 -8.25 -7.05
C ASN A 319 8.13 -7.79 -7.16
N ARG A 320 8.96 -8.60 -7.83
CA ARG A 320 10.40 -8.34 -8.02
C ARG A 320 10.69 -7.01 -8.72
N GLU A 321 9.84 -6.59 -9.66
CA GLU A 321 9.99 -5.31 -10.34
C GLU A 321 9.82 -4.12 -9.39
N ILE A 322 8.84 -4.20 -8.48
CA ILE A 322 8.62 -3.19 -7.44
C ILE A 322 9.80 -3.19 -6.46
N ILE A 323 10.31 -4.37 -6.08
CA ILE A 323 11.49 -4.47 -5.19
C ILE A 323 12.70 -3.80 -5.85
N ALA A 324 13.02 -4.13 -7.10
CA ALA A 324 14.14 -3.54 -7.83
C ALA A 324 14.00 -2.01 -7.98
N TYR A 325 12.77 -1.53 -8.22
CA TYR A 325 12.47 -0.11 -8.23
C TYR A 325 12.75 0.55 -6.86
N CYS A 326 12.27 -0.03 -5.76
CA CYS A 326 12.50 0.49 -4.42
C CYS A 326 13.98 0.49 -4.04
N GLU A 327 14.73 -0.56 -4.40
CA GLU A 327 16.18 -0.65 -4.20
C GLU A 327 16.92 0.47 -4.93
N ASN A 328 16.53 0.75 -6.18
CA ASN A 328 17.13 1.83 -6.96
C ASN A 328 16.82 3.20 -6.34
N MET A 329 15.57 3.45 -5.94
CA MET A 329 15.16 4.69 -5.28
C MET A 329 15.89 4.87 -3.94
N CYS A 330 15.97 3.83 -3.11
CA CYS A 330 16.71 3.85 -1.85
C CYS A 330 18.17 4.23 -2.06
N ARG A 331 18.84 3.63 -3.05
CA ARG A 331 20.26 3.89 -3.35
C ARG A 331 20.52 5.31 -3.85
N LEU A 332 19.58 5.94 -4.53
CA LEU A 332 19.79 7.20 -5.23
C LEU A 332 19.19 8.45 -4.56
N HIS A 333 18.24 8.29 -3.61
CA HIS A 333 17.48 9.42 -3.09
C HIS A 333 18.38 10.51 -2.49
N MET A 334 19.42 10.15 -1.74
CA MET A 334 20.36 11.13 -1.16
C MET A 334 21.13 11.92 -2.20
N ARG A 335 21.47 11.29 -3.34
CA ARG A 335 22.20 11.98 -4.42
C ARG A 335 21.35 13.09 -5.07
N ALA A 336 20.02 12.87 -5.17
CA ALA A 336 19.10 13.89 -5.66
C ALA A 336 19.11 15.14 -4.76
N HIS A 337 19.07 14.97 -3.45
CA HIS A 337 19.21 16.09 -2.49
C HIS A 337 20.55 16.80 -2.61
N VAL A 338 21.64 16.04 -2.71
CA VAL A 338 22.99 16.60 -2.84
C VAL A 338 23.11 17.42 -4.13
N CYS A 339 22.56 16.93 -5.24
CA CYS A 339 22.54 17.68 -6.51
C CYS A 339 21.78 19.02 -6.36
N HIS A 340 20.63 19.01 -5.73
CA HIS A 340 19.89 20.25 -5.46
C HIS A 340 20.67 21.18 -4.53
N TYR A 341 21.14 20.68 -3.39
CA TYR A 341 21.84 21.49 -2.39
C TYR A 341 23.08 22.21 -2.95
N ARG A 342 23.85 21.49 -3.80
CA ARG A 342 25.06 22.04 -4.45
C ARG A 342 24.79 22.79 -5.73
N GLN A 343 23.54 22.85 -6.20
CA GLN A 343 23.20 23.39 -7.53
C GLN A 343 24.02 22.72 -8.63
N ALA A 344 24.06 21.37 -8.58
CA ALA A 344 24.92 20.55 -9.43
C ALA A 344 24.74 20.86 -10.91
N GLU A 345 25.85 20.77 -11.66
CA GLU A 345 25.86 20.97 -13.11
C GLU A 345 25.05 19.88 -13.85
N THR A 346 24.68 20.20 -15.09
CA THR A 346 23.88 19.32 -15.95
C THR A 346 24.47 17.93 -16.09
N GLY A 347 25.79 17.84 -16.29
CA GLY A 347 26.48 16.55 -16.45
C GLY A 347 26.35 15.65 -15.21
N GLU A 348 26.45 16.23 -14.01
CA GLU A 348 26.31 15.47 -12.75
C GLU A 348 24.88 14.97 -12.55
N THR A 349 23.87 15.81 -12.82
CA THR A 349 22.47 15.42 -12.72
C THR A 349 22.08 14.39 -13.80
N ASN A 350 22.61 14.51 -15.03
CA ASN A 350 22.39 13.53 -16.08
C ASN A 350 22.94 12.16 -15.70
N LEU A 351 24.13 12.09 -15.07
CA LEU A 351 24.69 10.83 -14.55
C LEU A 351 23.81 10.20 -13.46
N LEU A 352 23.25 11.02 -12.56
CA LEU A 352 22.31 10.53 -11.56
C LEU A 352 21.06 9.92 -12.20
N PHE A 353 20.46 10.60 -13.16
CA PHE A 353 19.23 10.17 -13.80
C PHE A 353 19.42 8.98 -14.75
N ASP A 354 20.60 8.82 -15.35
CA ASP A 354 20.94 7.65 -16.16
C ASP A 354 21.03 6.36 -15.31
N GLU A 355 21.38 6.49 -14.03
CA GLU A 355 21.35 5.38 -13.07
C GLU A 355 19.95 5.08 -12.51
N SER A 356 19.00 6.01 -12.65
CA SER A 356 17.66 5.86 -12.12
C SER A 356 16.76 5.08 -13.06
N VAL A 357 16.04 4.10 -12.52
CA VAL A 357 14.99 3.38 -13.26
C VAL A 357 13.77 4.24 -13.55
N CYS A 358 13.63 5.39 -12.88
CA CYS A 358 12.56 6.36 -13.09
C CYS A 358 12.98 7.76 -12.57
N PRO A 359 13.66 8.59 -13.40
CA PRO A 359 14.14 9.90 -13.00
C PRO A 359 13.08 10.84 -12.43
N ASN A 360 11.89 10.86 -13.04
CA ASN A 360 10.76 11.66 -12.59
C ASN A 360 10.31 11.28 -11.18
N ASP A 361 10.20 9.98 -10.89
CA ASP A 361 9.79 9.51 -9.58
C ASP A 361 10.89 9.69 -8.53
N LEU A 362 12.19 9.61 -8.93
CA LEU A 362 13.31 9.93 -8.04
C LEU A 362 13.30 11.40 -7.62
N ALA A 363 13.08 12.31 -8.56
CA ALA A 363 12.92 13.74 -8.27
C ALA A 363 11.74 13.99 -7.33
N LEU A 364 10.61 13.32 -7.58
CA LEU A 364 9.42 13.43 -6.74
C LEU A 364 9.62 12.86 -5.33
N LEU A 365 10.39 11.77 -5.21
CA LEU A 365 10.73 11.17 -3.91
C LEU A 365 11.58 12.13 -3.06
N ALA A 366 12.58 12.80 -3.65
CA ALA A 366 13.37 13.80 -2.96
C ALA A 366 12.50 14.95 -2.41
N VAL A 367 11.54 15.42 -3.20
CA VAL A 367 10.57 16.43 -2.75
C VAL A 367 9.73 15.92 -1.57
N CYS A 368 9.29 14.65 -1.60
CA CYS A 368 8.53 14.06 -0.50
C CYS A 368 9.38 13.91 0.77
N ASP A 369 10.66 13.55 0.65
CA ASP A 369 11.60 13.50 1.76
C ASP A 369 11.79 14.89 2.40
N THR A 370 11.98 15.94 1.60
CA THR A 370 12.06 17.32 2.10
C THR A 370 10.77 17.76 2.81
N LEU A 371 9.60 17.38 2.30
CA LEU A 371 8.31 17.62 2.98
C LEU A 371 8.20 16.85 4.30
N GLY A 372 8.74 15.65 4.37
CA GLY A 372 8.78 14.83 5.59
C GLY A 372 9.53 15.51 6.74
N LYS A 373 10.55 16.30 6.45
CA LYS A 373 11.32 17.11 7.41
C LYS A 373 10.51 18.26 8.01
N GLY A 374 9.28 18.51 7.53
CA GLY A 374 8.48 19.65 7.97
C GLY A 374 8.98 20.99 7.43
N SER A 375 9.80 20.95 6.39
CA SER A 375 10.29 22.15 5.70
C SER A 375 9.14 23.01 5.20
N THR A 376 9.31 24.33 5.29
CA THR A 376 8.34 25.26 4.71
C THR A 376 8.18 24.95 3.22
N SER A 377 6.97 25.16 2.71
CA SER A 377 6.62 24.91 1.30
C SER A 377 7.61 25.48 0.27
N GLY A 378 8.36 26.53 0.64
CA GLY A 378 9.36 27.16 -0.22
C GLY A 378 10.59 26.30 -0.52
N GLY A 379 11.12 25.56 0.46
CA GLY A 379 12.28 24.68 0.25
C GLY A 379 11.98 23.52 -0.70
N ALA A 380 10.84 22.86 -0.47
CA ALA A 380 10.39 21.76 -1.33
C ALA A 380 10.06 22.22 -2.76
N ALA A 381 9.47 23.41 -2.93
CA ALA A 381 9.17 23.98 -4.25
C ALA A 381 10.45 24.32 -5.05
N GLY A 382 11.49 24.85 -4.40
CA GLY A 382 12.77 25.10 -5.03
C GLY A 382 13.46 23.81 -5.50
N GLU A 383 13.44 22.77 -4.67
CA GLU A 383 13.98 21.47 -5.01
C GLU A 383 13.20 20.81 -6.16
N GLU A 384 11.87 20.88 -6.11
CA GLU A 384 11.00 20.39 -7.17
C GLU A 384 11.30 21.07 -8.51
N ALA A 385 11.39 22.39 -8.53
CA ALA A 385 11.69 23.16 -9.74
C ALA A 385 13.06 22.78 -10.31
N PHE A 386 14.10 22.69 -9.46
CA PHE A 386 15.45 22.31 -9.87
C PHE A 386 15.47 20.89 -10.45
N LEU A 387 15.03 19.89 -9.68
CA LEU A 387 15.11 18.48 -10.10
C LEU A 387 14.24 18.20 -11.34
N THR A 388 13.02 18.74 -11.42
CA THR A 388 12.16 18.57 -12.60
C THR A 388 12.78 19.21 -13.84
N GLY A 389 13.39 20.40 -13.69
CA GLY A 389 14.13 21.05 -14.77
C GLY A 389 15.30 20.19 -15.26
N ARG A 390 16.04 19.58 -14.34
CA ARG A 390 17.18 18.71 -14.66
C ARG A 390 16.76 17.38 -15.29
N VAL A 391 15.65 16.77 -14.84
CA VAL A 391 15.07 15.57 -15.50
C VAL A 391 14.74 15.86 -16.95
N ARG A 392 14.12 17.02 -17.26
CA ARG A 392 13.82 17.41 -18.65
C ARG A 392 15.10 17.49 -19.49
N VAL A 393 16.16 18.13 -18.96
CA VAL A 393 17.44 18.22 -19.67
C VAL A 393 18.07 16.84 -19.91
N TYR A 394 17.95 15.93 -18.93
CA TYR A 394 18.38 14.54 -19.10
C TYR A 394 17.58 13.84 -20.21
N GLU A 395 16.26 13.97 -20.22
CA GLU A 395 15.37 13.37 -21.23
C GLU A 395 15.72 13.91 -22.64
N GLU A 396 15.95 15.21 -22.77
CA GLU A 396 16.40 15.84 -24.01
C GLU A 396 17.78 15.31 -24.46
N THR A 397 18.71 15.10 -23.52
CA THR A 397 20.04 14.55 -23.80
C THR A 397 19.94 13.09 -24.24
N ALA A 398 19.14 12.28 -23.54
CA ALA A 398 18.91 10.89 -23.88
C ALA A 398 18.22 10.72 -25.24
N ALA A 399 17.28 11.62 -25.59
CA ALA A 399 16.57 11.62 -26.86
C ALA A 399 17.48 11.93 -28.08
N ARG A 400 18.62 12.59 -27.89
CA ARG A 400 19.63 12.80 -28.95
C ARG A 400 20.41 11.52 -29.30
N GLY A 401 20.24 10.45 -28.51
CA GLY A 401 20.95 9.19 -28.60
C GLY A 401 22.15 9.14 -27.65
N LEU A 402 22.15 8.13 -26.80
CA LEU A 402 23.30 7.80 -25.95
C LEU A 402 24.10 6.66 -26.57
N PRO A 403 25.42 6.61 -26.35
CA PRO A 403 26.24 5.48 -26.82
C PRO A 403 25.66 4.14 -26.36
N ASP A 404 25.60 3.18 -27.24
CA ASP A 404 25.24 1.81 -27.00
C ASP A 404 26.37 0.83 -27.42
N GLY A 405 26.19 -0.46 -27.10
CA GLY A 405 27.20 -1.48 -27.42
C GLY A 405 27.41 -1.65 -28.93
N SER A 406 26.41 -1.41 -29.76
CA SER A 406 26.47 -1.55 -31.21
C SER A 406 27.41 -0.50 -31.82
N MET A 407 27.41 0.71 -31.30
CA MET A 407 28.27 1.80 -31.73
C MET A 407 29.76 1.49 -31.46
N LEU A 408 30.07 0.89 -30.30
CA LEU A 408 31.42 0.49 -29.94
C LEU A 408 31.93 -0.69 -30.81
N LEU A 409 31.05 -1.67 -31.06
CA LEU A 409 31.35 -2.79 -31.95
C LEU A 409 31.59 -2.33 -33.39
N ALA A 410 30.75 -1.44 -33.91
CA ALA A 410 30.90 -0.83 -35.24
C ALA A 410 32.18 -0.01 -35.35
N ALA A 411 32.67 0.56 -34.24
CA ALA A 411 33.92 1.30 -34.17
C ALA A 411 35.17 0.39 -33.96
N GLY A 412 35.02 -0.94 -34.06
CA GLY A 412 36.08 -1.92 -34.05
C GLY A 412 36.43 -2.49 -32.68
N MET A 413 35.58 -2.37 -31.70
CA MET A 413 35.78 -2.99 -30.38
C MET A 413 35.31 -4.43 -30.39
N GLU A 414 36.08 -5.33 -29.78
CA GLU A 414 35.73 -6.75 -29.68
C GLU A 414 34.71 -6.99 -28.51
N PRO A 415 33.79 -7.95 -28.66
CA PRO A 415 32.93 -8.39 -27.57
C PRO A 415 33.72 -8.90 -26.36
N GLY A 416 33.38 -8.46 -25.13
CA GLY A 416 34.05 -8.91 -23.91
C GLY A 416 33.85 -7.95 -22.74
N SER A 417 34.53 -8.24 -21.63
CA SER A 417 34.42 -7.42 -20.40
C SER A 417 34.78 -5.95 -20.60
N GLN A 418 35.74 -5.69 -21.49
CA GLN A 418 36.18 -4.34 -21.84
C GLN A 418 35.10 -3.51 -22.56
N LEU A 419 34.16 -4.16 -23.26
CA LEU A 419 33.07 -3.48 -23.94
C LEU A 419 32.13 -2.77 -22.94
N ALA A 420 31.82 -3.42 -21.81
CA ALA A 420 30.98 -2.82 -20.77
C ALA A 420 31.63 -1.59 -20.13
N GLU A 421 32.92 -1.65 -19.84
CA GLU A 421 33.67 -0.50 -19.31
C GLU A 421 33.73 0.66 -20.30
N ALA A 422 34.02 0.36 -21.59
CA ALA A 422 34.06 1.35 -22.63
C ALA A 422 32.69 2.01 -22.84
N LEU A 423 31.62 1.22 -22.80
CA LEU A 423 30.25 1.72 -22.89
C LEU A 423 29.92 2.67 -21.74
N ALA A 424 30.24 2.28 -20.52
CA ALA A 424 30.04 3.13 -19.35
C ALA A 424 30.83 4.46 -19.45
N ALA A 425 32.07 4.39 -19.93
CA ALA A 425 32.89 5.58 -20.16
C ALA A 425 32.35 6.47 -21.28
N ALA A 426 31.89 5.90 -22.39
CA ALA A 426 31.29 6.65 -23.50
C ALA A 426 29.96 7.30 -23.08
N ARG A 427 29.06 6.57 -22.39
CA ARG A 427 27.81 7.12 -21.85
C ARG A 427 28.08 8.29 -20.91
N ARG A 428 29.04 8.15 -19.99
CA ARG A 428 29.43 9.24 -19.09
C ARG A 428 29.81 10.51 -19.83
N ARG A 429 30.60 10.39 -20.91
CA ARG A 429 31.06 11.53 -21.74
C ARG A 429 29.89 12.16 -22.49
N ALA A 430 29.00 11.37 -23.06
CA ALA A 430 27.81 11.86 -23.74
C ALA A 430 26.85 12.59 -22.77
N LEU A 431 26.65 12.06 -21.58
CA LEU A 431 25.84 12.68 -20.52
C LEU A 431 26.44 14.00 -20.00
N THR A 432 27.75 14.20 -20.17
CA THR A 432 28.44 15.43 -19.76
C THR A 432 28.68 16.40 -20.93
N GLY A 433 28.15 16.14 -22.13
CA GLY A 433 28.06 17.15 -23.19
C GLY A 433 28.67 16.77 -24.55
N GLU A 434 29.29 15.57 -24.69
CA GLU A 434 29.76 15.11 -26.01
C GLU A 434 28.57 14.49 -26.80
N THR A 435 28.69 14.45 -28.12
CA THR A 435 27.79 13.62 -28.93
C THR A 435 28.12 12.13 -28.73
N ALA A 436 27.21 11.23 -29.08
CA ALA A 436 27.42 9.81 -28.93
C ALA A 436 28.66 9.32 -29.73
N GLU A 437 28.82 9.82 -30.95
CA GLU A 437 29.93 9.54 -31.82
C GLU A 437 31.28 10.02 -31.27
N GLU A 438 31.34 11.29 -30.83
CA GLU A 438 32.53 11.87 -30.20
C GLU A 438 32.92 11.08 -28.94
N ALA A 439 31.95 10.75 -28.08
CA ALA A 439 32.18 9.99 -26.86
C ALA A 439 32.76 8.61 -27.13
N VAL A 440 32.26 7.89 -28.14
CA VAL A 440 32.77 6.58 -28.59
C VAL A 440 34.21 6.73 -29.11
N GLN A 441 34.46 7.67 -30.02
CA GLN A 441 35.78 7.91 -30.58
C GLN A 441 36.81 8.31 -29.50
N ASN A 442 36.44 9.14 -28.56
CA ASN A 442 37.33 9.58 -27.50
C ASN A 442 37.68 8.45 -26.50
N VAL A 443 36.76 7.51 -26.27
CA VAL A 443 37.04 6.31 -25.45
C VAL A 443 38.02 5.38 -26.16
N LEU A 444 37.83 5.17 -27.45
CA LEU A 444 38.70 4.29 -28.23
C LEU A 444 40.16 4.87 -28.41
N ARG A 445 40.27 6.20 -28.56
CA ARG A 445 41.59 6.86 -28.64
C ARG A 445 42.40 6.73 -27.36
N LYS A 446 41.76 6.69 -26.18
CA LYS A 446 42.46 6.55 -24.88
C LYS A 446 42.90 5.11 -24.58
N ARG A 447 42.45 4.12 -25.36
CA ARG A 447 42.77 2.70 -25.20
C ARG A 447 43.82 2.20 -26.19
N LYS A 448 44.15 3.02 -27.20
CA LYS A 448 45.32 2.87 -28.07
C LYS A 448 46.54 3.55 -27.44
#